data_a89eca4d560f542eee88c83dfeb90c15
#
_entry.id   a89eca4d560f542eee88c83dfeb90c15
#
_cell.length_a   1.000
_cell.length_b   1.000
_cell.length_c   1.000
_cell.angle_alpha   90.00
_cell.angle_beta   90.00
_cell.angle_gamma   90.00
#
_symmetry.space_group_name_H-M   'P 1'
#
loop_
_entity.id
_entity.type
_entity.pdbx_description
1 polymer ?
#
loop_
_entity_poly.entity_id
_entity_poly.type
_entity_poly.pdbx_seq_one_letter_code
_entity_poly.pdbx_strand_id
1 'polypeptide(L)'
;AYEMSASLVDSEMCIRDSTGIGTSDQHIRYKFNSTREEIIERAVRAVAYAKKYVEDVQFYAEDAGRTDNEYLARVVEAVIKAGATVINIPDTTGYCLPEQFGAKIKYLMEHVDGIHNVVIATHCHNDLGMATANTVNGILNGARQAEVTINGIGERAGNTSLEEVVMTFRSHHELCLLYTSDAAD
;
A
#
# COMPACT_ATOMS: atom_id res chain seq x y z
N ALA A 1 -5.72 22.34 -4.85
CA ALA A 1 -5.33 21.72 -6.11
C ALA A 1 -4.58 20.44 -5.77
N TYR A 2 -5.19 19.30 -5.99
CA TYR A 2 -4.52 18.01 -5.84
C TYR A 2 -3.74 17.77 -7.12
N GLU A 3 -2.42 17.77 -7.03
CA GLU A 3 -1.59 17.24 -8.09
C GLU A 3 -1.82 15.72 -8.12
N MET A 4 -2.59 15.28 -9.10
CA MET A 4 -2.45 13.92 -9.57
C MET A 4 -1.12 13.87 -10.32
N SER A 5 -0.09 13.33 -9.69
CA SER A 5 1.13 13.01 -10.40
C SER A 5 0.87 11.75 -11.25
N ALA A 6 0.28 11.94 -12.42
CA ALA A 6 0.34 10.96 -13.47
C ALA A 6 1.75 11.07 -14.06
N SER A 7 2.67 10.19 -13.70
CA SER A 7 3.89 10.05 -14.48
C SER A 7 3.54 9.25 -15.72
N LEU A 8 3.23 9.95 -16.80
CA LEU A 8 3.21 9.38 -18.15
C LEU A 8 4.65 9.05 -18.54
N VAL A 9 5.08 7.85 -18.24
CA VAL A 9 6.25 7.26 -18.85
C VAL A 9 5.74 6.41 -20.00
N ASP A 10 6.09 6.83 -21.19
CA ASP A 10 5.90 6.21 -22.51
C ASP A 10 4.77 5.17 -22.63
N SER A 11 3.85 5.39 -23.53
CA SER A 11 2.54 4.73 -23.67
C SER A 11 2.53 3.20 -23.80
N GLU A 12 3.68 2.55 -23.82
CA GLU A 12 3.81 1.09 -23.86
C GLU A 12 4.27 0.45 -22.54
N MET A 13 4.68 1.23 -21.53
CA MET A 13 5.23 0.71 -20.27
C MET A 13 4.51 1.14 -19.00
N CYS A 14 3.63 2.13 -19.04
CA CYS A 14 2.88 2.55 -17.85
C CYS A 14 1.49 1.93 -17.84
N ILE A 15 1.37 0.84 -17.15
CA ILE A 15 0.17 0.00 -17.13
C ILE A 15 -0.70 0.31 -15.91
N ARG A 16 -0.21 1.14 -14.97
CA ARG A 16 -0.87 1.40 -13.70
C ARG A 16 -0.79 2.87 -13.31
N ASP A 17 -1.95 3.45 -13.00
CA ASP A 17 -2.04 4.76 -12.34
C ASP A 17 -2.24 4.61 -10.83
N SER A 18 -1.65 5.54 -10.06
CA SER A 18 -1.78 5.56 -8.62
C SER A 18 -2.51 6.82 -8.15
N THR A 19 -3.44 6.63 -7.23
CA THR A 19 -4.11 7.73 -6.53
C THR A 19 -4.23 7.41 -5.04
N GLY A 20 -4.35 8.41 -4.19
CA GLY A 20 -4.45 8.17 -2.77
C GLY A 20 -4.86 9.39 -1.95
N ILE A 21 -5.13 9.14 -0.68
CA ILE A 21 -5.48 10.19 0.28
C ILE A 21 -5.10 9.74 1.68
N GLY A 22 -4.76 10.71 2.55
CA GLY A 22 -4.48 10.43 3.95
C GLY A 22 -5.71 9.97 4.72
N THR A 23 -5.58 8.84 5.40
CA THR A 23 -6.70 8.17 6.08
C THR A 23 -6.65 8.28 7.60
N SER A 24 -5.51 8.67 8.18
CA SER A 24 -5.41 8.84 9.64
C SER A 24 -6.22 10.04 10.14
N ASP A 25 -6.68 9.96 11.39
CA ASP A 25 -7.40 11.07 12.02
C ASP A 25 -6.56 12.35 12.07
N GLN A 26 -5.23 12.24 12.14
CA GLN A 26 -4.31 13.37 12.04
C GLN A 26 -4.41 14.06 10.68
N HIS A 27 -4.39 13.27 9.59
CA HIS A 27 -4.55 13.82 8.25
C HIS A 27 -5.95 14.38 8.03
N ILE A 28 -6.98 13.68 8.45
CA ILE A 28 -8.37 14.12 8.30
C ILE A 28 -8.58 15.49 8.97
N ARG A 29 -8.12 15.63 10.21
CA ARG A 29 -8.33 16.85 11.00
C ARG A 29 -7.43 18.00 10.57
N TYR A 30 -6.11 17.74 10.46
CA TYR A 30 -5.12 18.83 10.35
C TYR A 30 -4.63 19.08 8.93
N LYS A 31 -4.65 18.07 8.04
CA LYS A 31 -4.25 18.23 6.63
C LYS A 31 -5.44 18.62 5.75
N PHE A 32 -6.59 18.00 5.96
CA PHE A 32 -7.74 18.16 5.10
C PHE A 32 -8.88 19.00 5.71
N ASN A 33 -8.89 19.20 7.02
CA ASN A 33 -9.99 19.83 7.76
C ASN A 33 -11.37 19.27 7.31
N SER A 34 -11.50 17.95 7.40
CA SER A 34 -12.56 17.17 6.76
C SER A 34 -13.13 16.13 7.73
N THR A 35 -14.04 15.30 7.26
CA THR A 35 -14.60 14.15 7.98
C THR A 35 -14.17 12.83 7.37
N ARG A 36 -14.32 11.73 8.11
CA ARG A 36 -14.02 10.38 7.63
C ARG A 36 -14.86 10.03 6.39
N GLU A 37 -16.11 10.43 6.37
CA GLU A 37 -17.04 10.20 5.26
C GLU A 37 -16.63 10.96 4.00
N GLU A 38 -16.30 12.24 4.13
CA GLU A 38 -15.81 13.04 2.99
C GLU A 38 -14.50 12.50 2.41
N ILE A 39 -13.61 11.94 3.24
CA ILE A 39 -12.37 11.30 2.76
C ILE A 39 -12.70 10.06 1.93
N ILE A 40 -13.64 9.22 2.37
CA ILE A 40 -14.11 8.08 1.57
C ILE A 40 -14.67 8.54 0.22
N GLU A 41 -15.53 9.56 0.20
CA GLU A 41 -16.09 10.09 -1.04
C GLU A 41 -15.02 10.63 -2.00
N ARG A 42 -14.00 11.32 -1.47
CA ARG A 42 -12.86 11.81 -2.26
C ARG A 42 -12.04 10.66 -2.84
N ALA A 43 -11.76 9.63 -2.04
CA ALA A 43 -11.05 8.42 -2.48
C ALA A 43 -11.81 7.72 -3.62
N VAL A 44 -13.10 7.47 -3.44
CA VAL A 44 -13.97 6.84 -4.45
C VAL A 44 -13.99 7.64 -5.75
N ARG A 45 -14.15 8.98 -5.68
CA ARG A 45 -14.14 9.84 -6.87
C ARG A 45 -12.81 9.80 -7.60
N ALA A 46 -11.68 9.79 -6.88
CA ALA A 46 -10.35 9.75 -7.48
C ALA A 46 -10.11 8.43 -8.22
N VAL A 47 -10.42 7.30 -7.58
CA VAL A 47 -10.32 5.96 -8.21
C VAL A 47 -11.23 5.85 -9.43
N ALA A 48 -12.51 6.23 -9.31
CA ALA A 48 -13.47 6.19 -10.40
C ALA A 48 -13.07 7.11 -11.56
N TYR A 49 -12.36 8.21 -11.29
CA TYR A 49 -11.83 9.09 -12.32
C TYR A 49 -10.65 8.45 -13.04
N ALA A 50 -9.65 7.93 -12.31
CA ALA A 50 -8.50 7.25 -12.88
C ALA A 50 -8.92 6.05 -13.75
N LYS A 51 -9.92 5.30 -13.28
CA LYS A 51 -10.47 4.13 -13.98
C LYS A 51 -11.04 4.42 -15.38
N LYS A 52 -11.31 5.67 -15.70
CA LYS A 52 -11.74 6.07 -17.05
C LYS A 52 -10.62 6.04 -18.09
N TYR A 53 -9.38 6.05 -17.62
CA TYR A 53 -8.20 6.19 -18.49
C TYR A 53 -7.34 4.94 -18.51
N VAL A 54 -7.32 4.17 -17.39
CA VAL A 54 -6.50 2.97 -17.26
C VAL A 54 -7.30 1.85 -16.58
N GLU A 55 -6.95 0.62 -16.93
CA GLU A 55 -7.59 -0.56 -16.32
C GLU A 55 -6.99 -0.90 -14.96
N ASP A 56 -5.70 -0.66 -14.76
CA ASP A 56 -4.99 -0.97 -13.52
C ASP A 56 -4.80 0.30 -12.69
N VAL A 57 -5.55 0.40 -11.58
CA VAL A 57 -5.55 1.56 -10.69
C VAL A 57 -5.13 1.14 -9.29
N GLN A 58 -4.01 1.70 -8.82
CA GLN A 58 -3.58 1.56 -7.45
C GLN A 58 -4.15 2.69 -6.59
N PHE A 59 -4.73 2.32 -5.45
CA PHE A 59 -5.07 3.26 -4.39
C PHE A 59 -4.15 3.07 -3.19
N TYR A 60 -3.54 4.15 -2.70
CA TYR A 60 -2.76 4.13 -1.46
C TYR A 60 -3.49 4.91 -0.35
N ALA A 61 -3.64 4.25 0.81
CA ALA A 61 -4.21 4.85 2.00
C ALA A 61 -3.10 5.53 2.82
N GLU A 62 -2.71 6.77 2.44
CA GLU A 62 -1.61 7.48 3.11
C GLU A 62 -1.83 7.49 4.63
N ASP A 63 -0.76 7.18 5.37
CA ASP A 63 -0.76 7.07 6.83
C ASP A 63 -1.64 5.92 7.39
N ALA A 64 -1.77 4.85 6.60
CA ALA A 64 -2.54 3.67 7.02
C ALA A 64 -1.99 3.05 8.30
N GLY A 65 -0.69 3.11 8.54
CA GLY A 65 -0.06 2.61 9.77
C GLY A 65 -0.74 3.12 11.03
N ARG A 66 -1.14 4.40 11.05
CA ARG A 66 -1.82 5.05 12.18
C ARG A 66 -3.34 5.14 12.04
N THR A 67 -3.90 4.63 10.96
CA THR A 67 -5.35 4.63 10.73
C THR A 67 -6.03 3.53 11.52
N ASP A 68 -7.18 3.82 12.08
CA ASP A 68 -8.06 2.84 12.73
C ASP A 68 -8.46 1.72 11.75
N ASN A 69 -8.42 0.46 12.20
CA ASN A 69 -8.59 -0.69 11.31
C ASN A 69 -9.99 -0.78 10.71
N GLU A 70 -11.03 -0.49 11.50
CA GLU A 70 -12.42 -0.55 11.04
C GLU A 70 -12.68 0.53 9.98
N TYR A 71 -12.19 1.74 10.23
CA TYR A 71 -12.30 2.83 9.27
C TYR A 71 -11.48 2.55 8.00
N LEU A 72 -10.25 2.04 8.14
CA LEU A 72 -9.41 1.67 7.00
C LEU A 72 -10.10 0.60 6.14
N ALA A 73 -10.73 -0.39 6.74
CA ALA A 73 -11.49 -1.42 6.03
C ALA A 73 -12.64 -0.81 5.20
N ARG A 74 -13.38 0.16 5.77
CA ARG A 74 -14.43 0.90 5.04
C ARG A 74 -13.89 1.67 3.84
N VAL A 75 -12.73 2.34 3.99
CA VAL A 75 -12.07 3.05 2.89
C VAL A 75 -11.68 2.07 1.79
N VAL A 76 -10.99 0.97 2.16
CA VAL A 76 -10.51 -0.05 1.22
C VAL A 76 -11.67 -0.68 0.46
N GLU A 77 -12.73 -1.08 1.14
CA GLU A 77 -13.91 -1.65 0.51
C GLU A 77 -14.57 -0.68 -0.49
N ALA A 78 -14.68 0.60 -0.13
CA ALA A 78 -15.25 1.61 -0.98
C ALA A 78 -14.44 1.83 -2.27
N VAL A 79 -13.10 1.86 -2.18
CA VAL A 79 -12.25 2.05 -3.36
C VAL A 79 -12.15 0.79 -4.22
N ILE A 80 -12.24 -0.41 -3.65
CA ILE A 80 -12.37 -1.67 -4.41
C ILE A 80 -13.67 -1.62 -5.24
N LYS A 81 -14.80 -1.26 -4.63
CA LYS A 81 -16.08 -1.08 -5.35
C LYS A 81 -16.01 -0.02 -6.44
N ALA A 82 -15.16 1.00 -6.28
CA ALA A 82 -14.91 2.03 -7.29
C ALA A 82 -14.00 1.58 -8.44
N GLY A 83 -13.36 0.40 -8.32
CA GLY A 83 -12.56 -0.23 -9.37
C GLY A 83 -11.06 -0.24 -9.13
N ALA A 84 -10.56 0.06 -7.93
CA ALA A 84 -9.15 -0.13 -7.61
C ALA A 84 -8.77 -1.62 -7.75
N THR A 85 -7.62 -1.88 -8.36
CA THR A 85 -7.07 -3.22 -8.61
C THR A 85 -5.92 -3.57 -7.65
N VAL A 86 -5.26 -2.54 -7.13
CA VAL A 86 -4.21 -2.65 -6.12
C VAL A 86 -4.51 -1.71 -4.97
N ILE A 87 -4.40 -2.22 -3.76
CA ILE A 87 -4.54 -1.46 -2.53
C ILE A 87 -3.20 -1.43 -1.80
N ASN A 88 -2.60 -0.26 -1.76
CA ASN A 88 -1.34 -0.05 -1.06
C ASN A 88 -1.60 0.44 0.37
N ILE A 89 -1.04 -0.28 1.33
CA ILE A 89 -1.13 0.01 2.75
C ILE A 89 0.24 0.50 3.25
N PRO A 90 0.46 1.82 3.32
CA PRO A 90 1.74 2.35 3.73
C PRO A 90 1.87 2.52 5.25
N ASP A 91 3.04 2.17 5.77
CA ASP A 91 3.56 2.71 7.02
C ASP A 91 4.32 4.00 6.73
N THR A 92 3.56 5.05 6.46
CA THR A 92 4.05 6.35 5.95
C THR A 92 5.04 7.02 6.89
N THR A 93 4.87 6.84 8.20
CA THR A 93 5.72 7.47 9.21
C THR A 93 6.80 6.54 9.75
N GLY A 94 6.89 5.29 9.24
CA GLY A 94 7.84 4.30 9.75
C GLY A 94 7.64 3.99 11.24
N TYR A 95 6.38 4.05 11.70
CA TYR A 95 6.01 4.00 13.10
C TYR A 95 5.61 2.59 13.57
N CYS A 96 5.11 1.76 12.67
CA CYS A 96 4.55 0.46 13.03
C CYS A 96 5.63 -0.52 13.52
N LEU A 97 5.27 -1.33 14.50
CA LEU A 97 6.00 -2.55 14.80
C LEU A 97 5.54 -3.68 13.85
N PRO A 98 6.41 -4.68 13.55
CA PRO A 98 6.10 -5.71 12.57
C PRO A 98 4.80 -6.46 12.83
N GLU A 99 4.56 -6.85 14.09
CA GLU A 99 3.31 -7.53 14.47
C GLU A 99 2.08 -6.66 14.29
N GLN A 100 2.20 -5.35 14.59
CA GLN A 100 1.08 -4.40 14.42
C GLN A 100 0.75 -4.21 12.94
N PHE A 101 1.77 -4.08 12.09
CA PHE A 101 1.59 -3.92 10.66
C PHE A 101 1.01 -5.19 10.02
N GLY A 102 1.58 -6.36 10.36
CA GLY A 102 1.04 -7.64 9.91
C GLY A 102 -0.41 -7.87 10.34
N ALA A 103 -0.73 -7.58 11.61
CA ALA A 103 -2.09 -7.69 12.11
C ALA A 103 -3.09 -6.75 11.38
N LYS A 104 -2.64 -5.56 10.96
CA LYS A 104 -3.44 -4.64 10.14
C LYS A 104 -3.76 -5.24 8.77
N ILE A 105 -2.77 -5.80 8.07
CA ILE A 105 -2.99 -6.49 6.79
C ILE A 105 -3.95 -7.67 6.97
N LYS A 106 -3.70 -8.50 7.98
CA LYS A 106 -4.59 -9.63 8.30
C LYS A 106 -6.03 -9.18 8.55
N TYR A 107 -6.21 -8.10 9.33
CA TYR A 107 -7.54 -7.55 9.59
C TYR A 107 -8.27 -7.18 8.30
N LEU A 108 -7.59 -6.51 7.35
CA LEU A 108 -8.18 -6.17 6.07
C LEU A 108 -8.55 -7.41 5.26
N MET A 109 -7.68 -8.43 5.25
CA MET A 109 -7.93 -9.69 4.54
C MET A 109 -9.15 -10.45 5.09
N GLU A 110 -9.47 -10.28 6.38
CA GLU A 110 -10.58 -10.95 7.06
C GLU A 110 -11.89 -10.15 7.02
N HIS A 111 -11.85 -8.82 6.87
CA HIS A 111 -13.02 -7.96 7.10
C HIS A 111 -13.45 -7.11 5.89
N VAL A 112 -12.71 -7.13 4.79
CA VAL A 112 -13.03 -6.32 3.61
C VAL A 112 -13.66 -7.18 2.52
N ASP A 113 -14.86 -6.83 2.13
CA ASP A 113 -15.52 -7.48 1.00
C ASP A 113 -14.78 -7.20 -0.33
N GLY A 114 -14.52 -8.27 -1.09
CA GLY A 114 -13.84 -8.16 -2.38
C GLY A 114 -12.31 -8.08 -2.29
N ILE A 115 -11.70 -8.15 -1.11
CA ILE A 115 -10.25 -8.04 -0.91
C ILE A 115 -9.44 -9.07 -1.71
N HIS A 116 -10.01 -10.26 -1.94
CA HIS A 116 -9.36 -11.34 -2.69
C HIS A 116 -9.35 -11.13 -4.20
N ASN A 117 -10.07 -10.12 -4.70
CA ASN A 117 -10.10 -9.74 -6.11
C ASN A 117 -9.06 -8.67 -6.47
N VAL A 118 -8.32 -8.17 -5.48
CA VAL A 118 -7.30 -7.13 -5.64
C VAL A 118 -5.97 -7.56 -5.05
N VAL A 119 -4.91 -6.88 -5.43
CA VAL A 119 -3.58 -7.08 -4.85
C VAL A 119 -3.41 -6.14 -3.66
N ILE A 120 -3.04 -6.68 -2.50
CA ILE A 120 -2.61 -5.87 -1.37
C ILE A 120 -1.11 -5.64 -1.46
N ALA A 121 -0.72 -4.36 -1.46
CA ALA A 121 0.66 -3.91 -1.49
C ALA A 121 1.09 -3.32 -0.15
N THR A 122 2.36 -3.49 0.20
CA THR A 122 2.99 -2.84 1.36
C THR A 122 3.97 -1.78 0.90
N HIS A 123 4.04 -0.66 1.64
CA HIS A 123 5.02 0.41 1.43
C HIS A 123 5.48 0.91 2.80
N CYS A 124 6.68 0.57 3.23
CA CYS A 124 7.12 0.88 4.58
C CYS A 124 8.34 1.80 4.60
N HIS A 125 8.28 2.85 5.44
CA HIS A 125 9.40 3.73 5.74
C HIS A 125 10.21 3.23 6.93
N ASN A 126 11.46 3.65 7.02
CA ASN A 126 12.46 3.05 7.89
C ASN A 126 12.84 3.90 9.11
N ASP A 127 11.96 4.78 9.53
CA ASP A 127 12.23 5.76 10.61
C ASP A 127 12.62 5.09 11.94
N LEU A 128 12.03 3.94 12.25
CA LEU A 128 12.39 3.12 13.42
C LEU A 128 13.25 1.90 13.06
N GLY A 129 13.76 1.81 11.83
CA GLY A 129 14.55 0.65 11.39
C GLY A 129 13.72 -0.63 11.18
N MET A 130 12.39 -0.51 10.96
CA MET A 130 11.48 -1.66 10.89
C MET A 130 10.91 -1.89 9.48
N ALA A 131 11.30 -1.12 8.47
CA ALA A 131 10.67 -1.17 7.15
C ALA A 131 10.66 -2.57 6.53
N THR A 132 11.80 -3.24 6.49
CA THR A 132 11.91 -4.61 5.94
C THR A 132 11.13 -5.61 6.77
N ALA A 133 11.20 -5.52 8.10
CA ALA A 133 10.47 -6.41 8.98
C ALA A 133 8.94 -6.21 8.85
N ASN A 134 8.47 -4.95 8.71
CA ASN A 134 7.06 -4.65 8.46
C ASN A 134 6.60 -5.20 7.12
N THR A 135 7.39 -5.01 6.05
CA THR A 135 7.09 -5.52 4.71
C THR A 135 6.98 -7.05 4.72
N VAL A 136 7.96 -7.75 5.30
CA VAL A 136 7.94 -9.22 5.41
C VAL A 136 6.71 -9.68 6.19
N ASN A 137 6.42 -9.03 7.33
CA ASN A 137 5.25 -9.39 8.12
C ASN A 137 3.93 -9.11 7.39
N GLY A 138 3.86 -8.04 6.61
CA GLY A 138 2.71 -7.75 5.74
C GLY A 138 2.48 -8.86 4.71
N ILE A 139 3.55 -9.35 4.06
CA ILE A 139 3.46 -10.46 3.08
C ILE A 139 3.01 -11.75 3.76
N LEU A 140 3.53 -12.07 4.93
CA LEU A 140 3.11 -13.26 5.70
C LEU A 140 1.64 -13.22 6.13
N ASN A 141 1.05 -12.02 6.19
CA ASN A 141 -0.35 -11.82 6.56
C ASN A 141 -1.29 -11.51 5.38
N GLY A 142 -0.84 -11.68 4.13
CA GLY A 142 -1.72 -11.66 2.96
C GLY A 142 -1.38 -10.64 1.88
N ALA A 143 -0.44 -9.73 2.09
CA ALA A 143 0.05 -8.87 1.01
C ALA A 143 0.73 -9.72 -0.09
N ARG A 144 0.63 -9.25 -1.33
CA ARG A 144 1.20 -9.94 -2.52
C ARG A 144 2.10 -9.04 -3.35
N GLN A 145 2.24 -7.78 -2.95
CA GLN A 145 3.16 -6.83 -3.56
C GLN A 145 3.92 -6.10 -2.46
N ALA A 146 5.21 -5.92 -2.64
CA ALA A 146 6.05 -5.06 -1.82
C ALA A 146 6.60 -3.92 -2.66
N GLU A 147 6.38 -2.69 -2.23
CA GLU A 147 7.05 -1.52 -2.81
C GLU A 147 8.34 -1.27 -2.04
N VAL A 148 9.43 -1.36 -2.75
CA VAL A 148 10.78 -1.35 -2.19
C VAL A 148 11.69 -0.48 -3.03
N THR A 149 12.85 -0.12 -2.50
CA THR A 149 13.85 0.64 -3.22
C THR A 149 15.21 -0.02 -3.16
N ILE A 150 16.04 0.18 -4.18
CA ILE A 150 17.42 -0.29 -4.19
C ILE A 150 18.16 0.39 -3.03
N ASN A 151 18.87 -0.39 -2.24
CA ASN A 151 19.59 0.06 -1.03
C ASN A 151 18.71 0.75 0.03
N GLY A 152 17.38 0.61 -0.04
CA GLY A 152 16.47 1.26 0.89
C GLY A 152 16.46 2.79 0.80
N ILE A 153 16.89 3.37 -0.33
CA ILE A 153 16.92 4.83 -0.51
C ILE A 153 15.49 5.37 -0.53
N GLY A 154 15.24 6.42 0.23
CA GLY A 154 13.92 7.03 0.34
C GLY A 154 13.89 8.23 1.27
N GLU A 155 12.69 8.69 1.56
CA GLU A 155 12.47 9.83 2.47
C GLU A 155 13.00 9.55 3.87
N ARG A 156 13.53 10.58 4.51
CA ARG A 156 14.03 10.60 5.90
C ARG A 156 15.08 9.52 6.19
N ALA A 157 14.66 8.39 6.79
CA ALA A 157 15.54 7.26 7.10
C ALA A 157 15.55 6.17 6.02
N GLY A 158 14.81 6.36 4.94
CA GLY A 158 14.71 5.44 3.82
C GLY A 158 13.43 4.60 3.80
N ASN A 159 13.39 3.69 2.83
CA ASN A 159 12.29 2.76 2.59
C ASN A 159 12.76 1.33 2.85
N THR A 160 11.87 0.38 2.66
CA THR A 160 12.22 -1.04 2.60
C THR A 160 13.27 -1.29 1.50
N SER A 161 14.36 -1.98 1.83
CA SER A 161 15.39 -2.35 0.88
C SER A 161 14.96 -3.56 0.05
N LEU A 162 15.09 -3.46 -1.28
CA LEU A 162 14.84 -4.56 -2.20
C LEU A 162 15.70 -5.78 -1.84
N GLU A 163 16.99 -5.55 -1.62
CA GLU A 163 17.98 -6.58 -1.36
C GLU A 163 17.66 -7.37 -0.08
N GLU A 164 17.25 -6.65 0.96
CA GLU A 164 16.89 -7.28 2.25
C GLU A 164 15.64 -8.15 2.10
N VAL A 165 14.61 -7.69 1.41
CA VAL A 165 13.38 -8.45 1.18
C VAL A 165 13.67 -9.71 0.34
N VAL A 166 14.38 -9.55 -0.78
CA VAL A 166 14.73 -10.67 -1.66
C VAL A 166 15.57 -11.70 -0.91
N MET A 167 16.60 -11.25 -0.18
CA MET A 167 17.46 -12.16 0.57
C MET A 167 16.75 -12.82 1.74
N THR A 168 15.82 -12.14 2.39
CA THR A 168 14.98 -12.74 3.44
C THR A 168 14.19 -13.92 2.87
N PHE A 169 13.47 -13.72 1.77
CA PHE A 169 12.67 -14.81 1.16
C PHE A 169 13.54 -15.90 0.50
N ARG A 170 14.70 -15.53 -0.03
CA ARG A 170 15.66 -16.51 -0.55
C ARG A 170 16.25 -17.40 0.55
N SER A 171 16.46 -16.85 1.73
CA SER A 171 17.03 -17.60 2.89
C SER A 171 15.97 -18.41 3.65
N HIS A 172 14.70 -18.02 3.51
CA HIS A 172 13.56 -18.60 4.20
C HIS A 172 12.50 -19.06 3.20
N HIS A 173 12.83 -20.06 2.39
CA HIS A 173 11.96 -20.59 1.34
C HIS A 173 10.57 -21.03 1.84
N GLU A 174 10.49 -21.44 3.11
CA GLU A 174 9.24 -21.83 3.77
C GLU A 174 8.25 -20.65 3.96
N LEU A 175 8.73 -19.41 3.94
CA LEU A 175 7.90 -18.24 4.17
C LEU A 175 7.22 -17.72 2.89
N CYS A 176 7.74 -18.04 1.73
CA CYS A 176 7.27 -17.47 0.49
C CYS A 176 7.38 -18.43 -0.68
N LEU A 177 6.25 -18.59 -1.38
CA LEU A 177 6.19 -19.26 -2.67
C LEU A 177 6.42 -18.25 -3.82
N LEU A 178 7.37 -17.34 -3.67
CA LEU A 178 7.83 -16.53 -4.79
C LEU A 178 8.63 -17.44 -5.72
N TYR A 179 7.95 -17.99 -6.72
CA TYR A 179 8.64 -18.43 -7.91
C TYR A 179 9.12 -17.16 -8.63
N THR A 180 10.39 -16.84 -8.44
CA THR A 180 11.07 -16.03 -9.44
C THR A 180 11.12 -16.92 -10.68
N SER A 181 10.41 -16.54 -11.74
CA SER A 181 10.64 -17.13 -13.06
C SER A 181 12.14 -17.09 -13.33
N ASP A 182 12.67 -18.07 -14.05
CA ASP A 182 14.06 -18.37 -14.37
C ASP A 182 14.95 -17.24 -14.96
N ALA A 183 14.70 -16.02 -14.59
CA ALA A 183 15.44 -14.84 -15.08
C ALA A 183 16.62 -14.44 -14.17
N ALA A 184 17.09 -15.31 -13.30
CA ALA A 184 18.18 -15.02 -12.36
C ALA A 184 19.13 -16.22 -12.18
N ASP A 185 19.43 -16.95 -13.27
CA ASP A 185 20.62 -17.80 -13.36
C ASP A 185 21.78 -17.05 -14.01
#